data_591fcb046c452cdd3dd697ccd64c4c82
#
_entry.id   591fcb046c452cdd3dd697ccd64c4c82
#
_cell.length_a   1.000
_cell.length_b   1.000
_cell.length_c   1.000
_cell.angle_alpha   90.00
_cell.angle_beta   90.00
_cell.angle_gamma   90.00
#
_symmetry.space_group_name_H-M   'P 1'
#
loop_
_entity.id
_entity.type
_entity.pdbx_description
1 polymer ?
#
loop_
_entity_poly.entity_id
_entity_poly.type
_entity_poly.pdbx_seq_one_letter_code
_entity_poly.pdbx_strand_id
1 'polypeptide(L)'
;ETLKSRDFLAVYEREQDVAGICPDYSALMELDCLGIIVTAPGNDADIVSRFFAPGAGIPEDPVTGSSHCTLIPYWSARTGKQKLSARQLSRRGGELFCEDMGERVNIVGRAVMYLKGEIFL
;
A
#
# COMPACT_ATOMS: atom_id res chain seq x y z
N GLU A 1 16.14 -0.22 1.93
CA GLU A 1 16.24 0.06 0.50
C GLU A 1 15.20 1.12 0.10
N THR A 2 15.56 2.03 -0.79
CA THR A 2 14.64 3.05 -1.31
C THR A 2 14.71 3.06 -2.83
N LEU A 3 13.53 3.02 -3.47
CA LEU A 3 13.33 3.04 -4.92
C LEU A 3 12.40 4.19 -5.29
N LYS A 4 12.50 4.72 -6.50
CA LYS A 4 11.65 5.80 -7.02
C LYS A 4 11.05 5.42 -8.37
N SER A 5 9.73 5.63 -8.50
CA SER A 5 8.97 5.68 -9.74
C SER A 5 8.04 6.89 -9.66
N ARG A 6 6.73 6.75 -9.87
CA ARG A 6 5.72 7.75 -9.56
C ARG A 6 5.71 8.08 -8.05
N ASP A 7 5.87 7.03 -7.23
CA ASP A 7 5.95 7.10 -5.77
C ASP A 7 7.37 6.69 -5.33
N PHE A 8 7.80 7.11 -4.14
CA PHE A 8 8.93 6.49 -3.47
C PHE A 8 8.49 5.18 -2.82
N LEU A 9 9.36 4.17 -2.91
CA LEU A 9 9.20 2.90 -2.20
C LEU A 9 10.35 2.74 -1.21
N ALA A 10 10.04 2.74 0.08
CA ALA A 10 10.99 2.49 1.16
C ALA A 10 10.73 1.11 1.77
N VAL A 11 11.71 0.24 1.68
CA VAL A 11 11.62 -1.16 2.14
C VAL A 11 12.36 -1.32 3.45
N TYR A 12 11.64 -1.79 4.46
CA TYR A 12 12.11 -2.09 5.81
C TYR A 12 12.27 -3.59 6.01
N GLU A 13 12.93 -3.97 7.07
CA GLU A 13 13.21 -5.38 7.37
C GLU A 13 12.06 -6.05 8.14
N ARG A 14 11.32 -5.29 8.96
CA ARG A 14 10.32 -5.84 9.89
C ARG A 14 9.03 -5.02 9.86
N GLU A 15 7.91 -5.72 10.03
CA GLU A 15 6.58 -5.12 10.16
C GLU A 15 6.53 -4.01 11.22
N GLN A 16 7.17 -4.24 12.38
CA GLN A 16 7.16 -3.26 13.48
C GLN A 16 7.83 -1.94 13.10
N ASP A 17 8.80 -1.96 12.20
CA ASP A 17 9.48 -0.76 11.72
C ASP A 17 8.53 0.08 10.87
N VAL A 18 7.70 -0.56 10.04
CA VAL A 18 6.64 0.10 9.26
C VAL A 18 5.52 0.59 10.16
N ALA A 19 5.06 -0.23 11.10
CA ALA A 19 3.98 0.12 12.02
C ALA A 19 4.33 1.32 12.92
N GLY A 20 5.60 1.40 13.36
CA GLY A 20 6.09 2.44 14.26
C GLY A 20 6.45 3.77 13.59
N ILE A 21 6.34 3.91 12.27
CA ILE A 21 6.69 5.15 11.58
C ILE A 21 5.79 6.30 12.04
N CYS A 22 6.45 7.37 12.52
CA CYS A 22 5.82 8.68 12.75
C CYS A 22 6.32 9.62 11.64
N PRO A 23 5.56 9.83 10.55
CA PRO A 23 6.04 10.61 9.43
C PRO A 23 6.08 12.11 9.74
N ASP A 24 7.15 12.78 9.32
CA ASP A 24 7.19 14.22 9.21
C ASP A 24 6.53 14.64 7.88
N TYR A 25 5.25 14.95 7.94
CA TYR A 25 4.50 15.31 6.73
C TYR A 25 5.01 16.56 6.04
N SER A 26 5.61 17.51 6.79
CA SER A 26 6.17 18.72 6.20
C SER A 26 7.39 18.38 5.35
N ALA A 27 8.28 17.55 5.87
CA ALA A 27 9.43 17.07 5.11
C ALA A 27 9.02 16.19 3.91
N LEU A 28 7.96 15.37 4.06
CA LEU A 28 7.44 14.56 2.95
C LEU A 28 6.86 15.41 1.81
N MET A 29 6.30 16.59 2.11
CA MET A 29 5.78 17.51 1.09
C MET A 29 6.87 18.15 0.22
N GLU A 30 8.11 18.16 0.67
CA GLU A 30 9.24 18.68 -0.13
C GLU A 30 9.73 17.68 -1.19
N LEU A 31 9.26 16.42 -1.11
CA LEU A 31 9.65 15.38 -2.06
C LEU A 31 8.85 15.50 -3.36
N ASP A 32 9.56 15.46 -4.49
CA ASP A 32 8.95 15.42 -5.83
C ASP A 32 8.39 14.00 -6.11
N CYS A 33 7.23 13.71 -5.53
CA CYS A 33 6.50 12.46 -5.76
C CYS A 33 5.02 12.62 -5.39
N LEU A 34 4.17 11.70 -5.87
CA LEU A 34 2.77 11.66 -5.47
C LEU A 34 2.61 11.15 -4.04
N GLY A 35 3.37 10.14 -3.66
CA GLY A 35 3.31 9.54 -2.36
C GLY A 35 4.52 8.68 -2.00
N ILE A 36 4.55 8.26 -0.76
CA ILE A 36 5.60 7.42 -0.20
C ILE A 36 4.98 6.11 0.28
N ILE A 37 5.40 5.02 -0.34
CA ILE A 37 5.07 3.66 0.05
C ILE A 37 6.14 3.19 1.02
N VAL A 38 5.75 2.75 2.20
CA VAL A 38 6.65 2.05 3.12
C VAL A 38 6.17 0.62 3.28
N THR A 39 7.07 -0.35 3.27
CA THR A 39 6.71 -1.77 3.27
C THR A 39 7.75 -2.64 3.96
N ALA A 40 7.32 -3.78 4.45
CA ALA A 40 8.14 -4.84 5.03
C ALA A 40 7.49 -6.21 4.83
N PRO A 41 8.20 -7.31 5.09
CA PRO A 41 7.56 -8.62 5.30
C PRO A 41 6.55 -8.53 6.45
N GLY A 42 5.39 -9.17 6.30
CA GLY A 42 4.36 -9.23 7.34
C GLY A 42 4.54 -10.42 8.28
N ASN A 43 3.95 -10.31 9.49
CA ASN A 43 3.90 -11.42 10.44
C ASN A 43 2.72 -12.36 10.15
N ASP A 44 1.54 -11.79 9.88
CA ASP A 44 0.28 -12.52 9.62
C ASP A 44 -0.17 -12.41 8.15
N ALA A 45 0.57 -11.68 7.33
CA ALA A 45 0.39 -11.54 5.89
C ALA A 45 1.75 -11.72 5.22
N ASP A 46 1.77 -11.89 3.89
CA ASP A 46 3.06 -11.96 3.18
C ASP A 46 3.81 -10.64 3.26
N ILE A 47 3.08 -9.52 3.16
CA ILE A 47 3.64 -8.17 3.22
C ILE A 47 2.75 -7.22 4.02
N VAL A 48 3.38 -6.19 4.57
CA VAL A 48 2.69 -5.04 5.14
C VAL A 48 3.12 -3.75 4.47
N SER A 49 2.25 -2.73 4.52
CA SER A 49 2.57 -1.42 3.95
C SER A 49 1.84 -0.28 4.67
N ARG A 50 2.33 0.95 4.46
CA ARG A 50 1.59 2.20 4.68
C ARG A 50 1.85 3.12 3.49
N PHE A 51 0.93 4.06 3.25
CA PHE A 51 1.03 5.02 2.15
C PHE A 51 0.78 6.44 2.64
N PHE A 52 1.75 7.29 2.45
CA PHE A 52 1.71 8.70 2.83
C PHE A 52 1.69 9.58 1.59
N ALA A 53 0.70 10.46 1.47
CA ALA A 53 0.55 11.37 0.33
C ALA A 53 0.12 12.79 0.78
N PRO A 54 0.89 13.46 1.64
CA PRO A 54 0.52 14.77 2.14
C PRO A 54 0.43 15.82 1.03
N GLY A 55 1.28 15.73 0.01
CA GLY A 55 1.23 16.60 -1.18
C GLY A 55 -0.07 16.47 -1.99
N ALA A 56 -0.76 15.34 -1.92
CA ALA A 56 -2.08 15.13 -2.50
C ALA A 56 -3.25 15.52 -1.55
N GLY A 57 -2.94 16.11 -0.39
CA GLY A 57 -3.93 16.48 0.63
C GLY A 57 -4.40 15.33 1.52
N ILE A 58 -3.76 14.17 1.43
CA ILE A 58 -4.08 12.97 2.22
C ILE A 58 -2.83 12.59 3.03
N PRO A 59 -2.72 12.95 4.33
CA PRO A 59 -1.55 12.62 5.13
C PRO A 59 -1.21 11.13 5.07
N GLU A 60 -2.19 10.27 5.30
CA GLU A 60 -2.05 8.81 5.16
C GLU A 60 -3.32 8.21 4.55
N ASP A 61 -3.19 7.48 3.43
CA ASP A 61 -4.31 6.79 2.81
C ASP A 61 -4.61 5.45 3.50
N PRO A 62 -5.87 5.21 3.90
CA PRO A 62 -6.24 3.99 4.62
C PRO A 62 -5.95 2.68 3.90
N VAL A 63 -6.28 2.58 2.62
CA VAL A 63 -6.00 1.40 1.76
C VAL A 63 -5.81 1.87 0.33
N THR A 64 -4.63 1.63 -0.20
CA THR A 64 -4.19 2.20 -1.48
C THR A 64 -4.01 1.12 -2.54
N GLY A 65 -4.97 0.98 -3.44
CA GLY A 65 -4.87 0.00 -4.54
C GLY A 65 -3.66 0.26 -5.44
N SER A 66 -3.43 1.52 -5.81
CA SER A 66 -2.34 1.88 -6.74
C SER A 66 -0.94 1.59 -6.20
N SER A 67 -0.71 1.70 -4.89
CA SER A 67 0.59 1.33 -4.29
C SER A 67 0.87 -0.16 -4.44
N HIS A 68 -0.18 -1.00 -4.45
CA HIS A 68 -0.03 -2.44 -4.62
C HIS A 68 0.35 -2.84 -6.05
N CYS A 69 0.12 -1.97 -7.05
CA CYS A 69 0.69 -2.17 -8.39
C CYS A 69 2.23 -2.08 -8.40
N THR A 70 2.82 -1.38 -7.44
CA THR A 70 4.28 -1.33 -7.23
C THR A 70 4.75 -2.45 -6.28
N LEU A 71 4.02 -2.64 -5.17
CA LEU A 71 4.39 -3.59 -4.13
C LEU A 71 4.38 -5.05 -4.61
N ILE A 72 3.37 -5.44 -5.37
CA ILE A 72 3.18 -6.84 -5.72
C ILE A 72 4.27 -7.37 -6.66
N PRO A 73 4.64 -6.71 -7.77
CA PRO A 73 5.77 -7.16 -8.59
C PRO A 73 7.09 -7.17 -7.81
N TYR A 74 7.32 -6.16 -6.96
CA TYR A 74 8.52 -6.08 -6.14
C TYR A 74 8.65 -7.28 -5.19
N TRP A 75 7.59 -7.60 -4.45
CA TRP A 75 7.61 -8.70 -3.49
C TRP A 75 7.47 -10.07 -4.14
N SER A 76 6.76 -10.19 -5.26
CA SER A 76 6.70 -11.41 -6.08
C SER A 76 8.09 -11.84 -6.52
N ALA A 77 8.88 -10.90 -7.06
CA ALA A 77 10.25 -11.16 -7.46
C ALA A 77 11.17 -11.58 -6.28
N ARG A 78 10.96 -11.01 -5.08
CA ARG A 78 11.79 -11.33 -3.91
C ARG A 78 11.39 -12.63 -3.21
N THR A 79 10.11 -12.96 -3.18
CA THR A 79 9.59 -14.15 -2.46
C THR A 79 9.42 -15.37 -3.35
N GLY A 80 9.36 -15.18 -4.66
CA GLY A 80 9.01 -16.22 -5.64
C GLY A 80 7.53 -16.56 -5.64
N LYS A 81 6.69 -15.80 -4.92
CA LYS A 81 5.24 -16.03 -4.84
C LYS A 81 4.52 -15.13 -5.84
N GLN A 82 3.64 -15.68 -6.66
CA GLN A 82 2.75 -14.90 -7.51
C GLN A 82 1.54 -14.34 -6.75
N LYS A 83 1.04 -15.09 -5.77
CA LYS A 83 -0.09 -14.68 -4.91
C LYS A 83 0.43 -14.25 -3.56
N LEU A 84 0.02 -13.05 -3.16
CA LEU A 84 0.46 -12.41 -1.93
C LEU A 84 -0.74 -11.86 -1.17
N SER A 85 -0.80 -12.14 0.11
CA SER A 85 -1.65 -11.43 1.06
C SER A 85 -0.93 -10.17 1.54
N ALA A 86 -1.64 -9.06 1.57
CA ALA A 86 -1.10 -7.77 1.98
C ALA A 86 -1.98 -7.13 3.05
N ARG A 87 -1.36 -6.49 4.04
CA ARG A 87 -2.05 -5.63 5.02
C ARG A 87 -1.52 -4.22 4.94
N GLN A 88 -2.41 -3.24 4.76
CA GLN A 88 -2.04 -1.84 4.91
C GLN A 88 -2.30 -1.42 6.36
N LEU A 89 -1.24 -0.99 7.06
CA LEU A 89 -1.22 -0.74 8.51
C LEU A 89 -1.61 0.69 8.88
N SER A 90 -2.51 1.31 8.13
CA SER A 90 -3.08 2.61 8.50
C SER A 90 -3.94 2.49 9.78
N ARG A 91 -4.37 3.64 10.33
CA ARG A 91 -5.26 3.65 11.51
C ARG A 91 -6.54 2.81 11.30
N ARG A 92 -7.12 2.83 10.08
CA ARG A 92 -8.27 1.99 9.73
C ARG A 92 -7.87 0.56 9.43
N GLY A 93 -6.72 0.40 8.80
CA GLY A 93 -6.25 -0.86 8.29
C GLY A 93 -7.02 -1.36 7.07
N GLY A 94 -6.48 -2.38 6.42
CA GLY A 94 -7.14 -3.10 5.35
C GLY A 94 -6.33 -4.28 4.86
N GLU A 95 -7.04 -5.26 4.32
CA GLU A 95 -6.48 -6.49 3.76
C GLU A 95 -6.72 -6.52 2.25
N LEU A 96 -5.70 -6.95 1.52
CA LEU A 96 -5.77 -7.13 0.09
C LEU A 96 -5.21 -8.51 -0.25
N PHE A 97 -5.83 -9.15 -1.24
CA PHE A 97 -5.37 -10.41 -1.81
C PHE A 97 -4.95 -10.11 -3.24
N CYS A 98 -3.67 -10.25 -3.52
CA CYS A 98 -3.10 -9.78 -4.76
C CYS A 98 -2.45 -10.92 -5.54
N GLU A 99 -2.40 -10.76 -6.87
CA GLU A 99 -1.74 -11.70 -7.76
C GLU A 99 -0.94 -10.93 -8.81
N ASP A 100 0.35 -11.27 -8.92
CA ASP A 100 1.22 -10.79 -9.98
C ASP A 100 0.92 -11.57 -11.28
N MET A 101 0.42 -10.87 -12.28
CA MET A 101 0.10 -11.43 -13.60
C MET A 101 1.07 -10.95 -14.68
N GLY A 102 2.26 -10.48 -14.30
CA GLY A 102 3.28 -9.93 -15.18
C GLY A 102 2.98 -8.48 -15.57
N GLU A 103 2.28 -8.24 -16.66
CA GLU A 103 1.93 -6.87 -17.10
C GLU A 103 0.87 -6.18 -16.23
N ARG A 104 0.16 -6.92 -15.41
CA ARG A 104 -0.92 -6.44 -14.55
C ARG A 104 -0.84 -7.06 -13.16
N VAL A 105 -1.44 -6.37 -12.20
CA VAL A 105 -1.66 -6.88 -10.85
C VAL A 105 -3.16 -7.03 -10.63
N ASN A 106 -3.59 -8.23 -10.24
CA ASN A 106 -4.94 -8.44 -9.75
C ASN A 106 -4.99 -8.08 -8.26
N ILE A 107 -5.92 -7.21 -7.88
CA ILE A 107 -6.07 -6.72 -6.50
C ILE A 107 -7.51 -6.97 -6.06
N VAL A 108 -7.66 -7.77 -5.00
CA VAL A 108 -8.96 -8.15 -4.45
C VAL A 108 -9.06 -7.65 -3.01
N GLY A 109 -10.15 -6.99 -2.69
CA GLY A 109 -10.54 -6.59 -1.34
C GLY A 109 -11.88 -7.21 -0.95
N ARG A 110 -12.33 -6.89 0.25
CA ARG A 110 -13.66 -7.29 0.75
C ARG A 110 -14.56 -6.08 0.86
N ALA A 111 -15.82 -6.24 0.49
CA ALA A 111 -16.84 -5.22 0.64
C ALA A 111 -18.16 -5.85 1.09
N VAL A 112 -18.95 -5.07 1.82
CA VAL A 112 -20.31 -5.44 2.19
C VAL A 112 -21.27 -4.39 1.65
N MET A 113 -22.45 -4.81 1.18
CA MET A 113 -23.49 -3.90 0.75
C MET A 113 -24.09 -3.21 1.99
N TYR A 114 -23.94 -1.89 2.07
CA TYR A 114 -24.50 -1.08 3.15
C TYR A 114 -25.86 -0.50 2.82
N LEU A 115 -26.04 -0.04 1.58
CA LEU A 115 -27.28 0.60 1.11
C LEU A 115 -27.54 0.27 -0.36
N LYS A 116 -28.80 0.02 -0.70
CA LYS A 116 -29.31 -0.01 -2.08
C LYS A 116 -30.44 1.01 -2.19
N GLY A 117 -30.41 1.88 -3.20
CA GLY A 117 -31.42 2.92 -3.45
C GLY A 117 -31.65 3.14 -4.92
N GLU A 118 -32.71 3.91 -5.25
CA GLU A 118 -33.04 4.34 -6.59
C GLU A 118 -32.97 5.87 -6.66
N ILE A 119 -32.50 6.40 -7.79
CA ILE A 119 -32.46 7.83 -8.08
C ILE A 119 -33.40 8.08 -9.23
N PHE A 120 -34.37 9.00 -9.03
CA PHE A 120 -35.27 9.47 -10.08
C PHE A 120 -34.71 10.78 -10.63
N LEU A 121 -34.44 10.83 -11.94
CA LEU A 121 -33.93 11.99 -12.68
C LEU A 121 -35.06 12.67 -13.43
#